data_e6f50ccea827f218f5a907810caaa4e1
#
_entry.id   e6f50ccea827f218f5a907810caaa4e1
#
_cell.length_a   1.000
_cell.length_b   1.000
_cell.length_c   1.000
_cell.angle_alpha   90.00
_cell.angle_beta   90.00
_cell.angle_gamma   90.00
#
_symmetry.space_group_name_H-M   'P 1'
#
loop_
_entity.id
_entity.type
_entity.pdbx_description
1 polymer ?
#
loop_
_entity_poly.entity_id
_entity_poly.type
_entity_poly.pdbx_seq_one_letter_code
_entity_poly.pdbx_strand_id
1 'polypeptide(L)'
;DLYEPKERTSLDIVENAADYLPTIARRLHDAQARRFGLCLYNAGMDPHEDCPEGALAGITDAHLLAREELVFAWCREQRLPVAFVMAGGYLRPPRMDERRLVELHRLTLAVAARHAAQLVSLGSGRILC
;
A
#
# COMPACT_ATOMS: atom_id res chain seq x y z
N ASP A 1 -22.19 -0.74 -2.16
CA ASP A 1 -21.91 -1.50 -0.91
C ASP A 1 -22.07 -0.57 0.27
N LEU A 2 -22.92 -0.96 1.20
CA LEU A 2 -23.11 -0.21 2.45
C LEU A 2 -22.08 -0.74 3.47
N TYR A 3 -20.94 -0.06 3.55
CA TYR A 3 -19.98 -0.32 4.60
C TYR A 3 -20.32 0.54 5.82
N GLU A 4 -20.66 -0.11 6.90
CA GLU A 4 -20.88 0.56 8.19
C GLU A 4 -19.62 0.45 9.06
N PRO A 5 -19.00 1.57 9.45
CA PRO A 5 -17.89 1.56 10.38
C PRO A 5 -18.32 0.91 11.71
N LYS A 6 -17.50 0.01 12.25
CA LYS A 6 -17.70 -0.62 13.57
C LYS A 6 -16.56 -0.21 14.49
N GLU A 7 -16.67 -0.51 15.77
CA GLU A 7 -15.67 -0.16 16.79
C GLU A 7 -14.22 -0.49 16.39
N ARG A 8 -14.02 -1.58 15.61
CA ARG A 8 -12.70 -2.04 15.15
C ARG A 8 -12.44 -1.80 13.68
N THR A 9 -13.33 -1.11 13.00
CA THR A 9 -13.22 -0.85 11.56
C THR A 9 -13.44 0.62 11.29
N SER A 10 -12.70 1.16 10.33
CA SER A 10 -12.84 2.53 9.88
C SER A 10 -12.79 2.59 8.36
N LEU A 11 -13.51 3.53 7.79
CA LEU A 11 -13.54 3.82 6.37
C LEU A 11 -13.27 5.32 6.16
N ASP A 12 -12.35 5.63 5.26
CA ASP A 12 -12.21 6.95 4.69
C ASP A 12 -12.49 6.86 3.20
N ILE A 13 -13.37 7.72 2.72
CA ILE A 13 -13.59 7.91 1.29
C ILE A 13 -12.75 9.11 0.88
N VAL A 14 -11.85 8.91 -0.08
CA VAL A 14 -10.97 9.95 -0.60
C VAL A 14 -11.50 10.37 -1.97
N GLU A 15 -11.86 11.63 -2.11
CA GLU A 15 -12.44 12.20 -3.33
C GLU A 15 -11.42 13.00 -4.16
N ASN A 16 -10.28 13.35 -3.57
CA ASN A 16 -9.23 14.14 -4.21
C ASN A 16 -7.88 13.47 -4.09
N ALA A 17 -7.09 13.48 -5.16
CA ALA A 17 -5.75 12.90 -5.17
C ALA A 17 -4.82 13.53 -4.10
N ALA A 18 -4.99 14.82 -3.81
CA ALA A 18 -4.20 15.53 -2.80
C ALA A 18 -4.39 14.95 -1.38
N ASP A 19 -5.56 14.38 -1.09
CA ASP A 19 -5.89 13.80 0.22
C ASP A 19 -5.50 12.33 0.36
N TYR A 20 -5.12 11.67 -0.75
CA TYR A 20 -4.86 10.23 -0.78
C TYR A 20 -3.76 9.80 0.17
N LEU A 21 -2.54 10.30 -0.04
CA LEU A 21 -1.39 9.94 0.81
C LEU A 21 -1.50 10.50 2.24
N PRO A 22 -1.96 11.75 2.46
CA PRO A 22 -2.19 12.25 3.81
C PRO A 22 -3.19 11.42 4.61
N THR A 23 -4.27 10.92 3.98
CA THR A 23 -5.24 10.06 4.66
C THR A 23 -4.61 8.73 5.08
N ILE A 24 -3.83 8.10 4.20
CA ILE A 24 -3.11 6.86 4.53
C ILE A 24 -2.13 7.10 5.67
N ALA A 25 -1.29 8.14 5.58
CA ALA A 25 -0.31 8.47 6.61
C ALA A 25 -0.97 8.71 7.98
N ARG A 26 -2.08 9.45 8.02
CA ARG A 26 -2.87 9.68 9.23
C ARG A 26 -3.39 8.36 9.81
N ARG A 27 -3.95 7.47 9.00
CA ARG A 27 -4.45 6.16 9.47
C ARG A 27 -3.35 5.25 9.99
N LEU A 28 -2.20 5.23 9.37
CA LEU A 28 -1.04 4.51 9.88
C LEU A 28 -0.56 5.09 11.22
N HIS A 29 -0.55 6.43 11.35
CA HIS A 29 -0.24 7.10 12.60
C HIS A 29 -1.23 6.73 13.72
N ASP A 30 -2.53 6.81 13.47
CA ASP A 30 -3.57 6.43 14.42
C ASP A 30 -3.46 4.96 14.87
N ALA A 31 -2.99 4.09 13.98
CA ALA A 31 -2.79 2.69 14.24
C ALA A 31 -1.58 2.40 15.16
N GLN A 32 -0.61 3.32 15.30
CA GLN A 32 0.59 3.11 16.14
C GLN A 32 0.27 2.88 17.62
N ALA A 33 -0.83 3.46 18.12
CA ALA A 33 -1.26 3.26 19.51
C ALA A 33 -1.75 1.83 19.81
N ARG A 34 -1.96 1.02 18.76
CA ARG A 34 -2.45 -0.36 18.89
C ARG A 34 -1.31 -1.35 18.68
N ARG A 35 -1.35 -2.46 19.42
CA ARG A 35 -0.41 -3.56 19.21
C ARG A 35 -1.01 -4.57 18.24
N PHE A 36 -0.40 -4.73 17.08
CA PHE A 36 -0.76 -5.72 16.08
C PHE A 36 0.30 -6.81 16.00
N GLY A 37 -0.09 -8.02 15.66
CA GLY A 37 0.81 -9.15 15.39
C GLY A 37 1.15 -9.33 13.91
N LEU A 38 0.33 -8.78 13.02
CA LEU A 38 0.44 -8.93 11.57
C LEU A 38 -0.30 -7.78 10.87
N CYS A 39 0.27 -7.29 9.79
CA CYS A 39 -0.40 -6.44 8.82
C CYS A 39 -0.84 -7.28 7.62
N LEU A 40 -2.12 -7.23 7.27
CA LEU A 40 -2.63 -7.74 6.00
C LEU A 40 -2.88 -6.53 5.09
N TYR A 41 -2.12 -6.43 4.01
CA TYR A 41 -2.16 -5.29 3.12
C TYR A 41 -2.73 -5.67 1.75
N ASN A 42 -3.86 -5.08 1.39
CA ASN A 42 -4.41 -5.16 0.05
C ASN A 42 -3.79 -4.06 -0.81
N ALA A 43 -2.79 -4.42 -1.62
CA ALA A 43 -2.08 -3.52 -2.53
C ALA A 43 -2.85 -3.36 -3.86
N GLY A 44 -4.08 -2.82 -3.77
CA GLY A 44 -4.96 -2.63 -4.93
C GLY A 44 -4.47 -1.53 -5.88
N MET A 45 -4.60 -1.76 -7.19
CA MET A 45 -4.27 -0.79 -8.24
C MET A 45 -5.47 0.05 -8.68
N ASP A 46 -6.65 -0.22 -8.11
CA ASP A 46 -7.90 0.46 -8.47
C ASP A 46 -7.84 1.99 -8.38
N PRO A 47 -7.13 2.61 -7.42
CA PRO A 47 -7.08 4.07 -7.34
C PRO A 47 -6.36 4.76 -8.49
N HIS A 48 -5.56 4.02 -9.29
CA HIS A 48 -4.80 4.62 -10.40
C HIS A 48 -5.72 5.28 -11.43
N GLU A 49 -5.36 6.47 -11.92
CA GLU A 49 -6.21 7.24 -12.84
C GLU A 49 -6.52 6.54 -14.18
N ASP A 50 -5.69 5.58 -14.61
CA ASP A 50 -5.94 4.77 -15.81
C ASP A 50 -6.85 3.56 -15.54
N CYS A 51 -7.16 3.23 -14.28
CA CYS A 51 -8.00 2.10 -13.94
C CYS A 51 -9.45 2.36 -14.38
N PRO A 52 -10.14 1.38 -15.01
CA PRO A 52 -11.51 1.57 -15.43
C PRO A 52 -12.52 1.63 -14.28
N GLU A 53 -12.16 1.06 -13.14
CA GLU A 53 -13.00 0.97 -11.94
C GLU A 53 -12.23 1.43 -10.72
N GLY A 54 -12.81 2.35 -9.97
CA GLY A 54 -12.21 2.89 -8.75
C GLY A 54 -11.18 4.01 -8.97
N ALA A 55 -10.94 4.42 -10.23
CA ALA A 55 -9.99 5.46 -10.55
C ALA A 55 -10.30 6.78 -9.84
N LEU A 56 -9.26 7.38 -9.28
CA LEU A 56 -9.29 8.75 -8.80
C LEU A 56 -8.35 9.60 -9.65
N ALA A 57 -8.90 10.59 -10.33
CA ALA A 57 -8.15 11.47 -11.21
C ALA A 57 -6.95 12.09 -10.46
N GLY A 58 -5.77 12.02 -11.07
CA GLY A 58 -4.52 12.52 -10.49
C GLY A 58 -3.77 11.49 -9.62
N ILE A 59 -4.30 10.30 -9.38
CA ILE A 59 -3.53 9.22 -8.77
C ILE A 59 -2.68 8.53 -9.83
N THR A 60 -1.40 8.80 -9.81
CA THR A 60 -0.40 8.31 -10.76
C THR A 60 0.47 7.20 -10.14
N ASP A 61 1.39 6.64 -10.94
CA ASP A 61 2.43 5.71 -10.49
C ASP A 61 3.18 6.24 -9.26
N ALA A 62 3.49 7.54 -9.25
CA ALA A 62 4.19 8.17 -8.14
C ALA A 62 3.39 8.12 -6.83
N HIS A 63 2.07 8.28 -6.91
CA HIS A 63 1.19 8.14 -5.74
C HIS A 63 1.12 6.70 -5.26
N LEU A 64 1.00 5.73 -6.16
CA LEU A 64 1.01 4.32 -5.78
C LEU A 64 2.36 3.92 -5.17
N LEU A 65 3.47 4.34 -5.79
CA LEU A 65 4.81 4.09 -5.24
C LEU A 65 4.96 4.69 -3.84
N ALA A 66 4.54 5.94 -3.63
CA ALA A 66 4.60 6.59 -2.33
C ALA A 66 3.71 5.90 -1.28
N ARG A 67 2.53 5.39 -1.69
CA ARG A 67 1.68 4.56 -0.83
C ARG A 67 2.42 3.31 -0.36
N GLU A 68 3.06 2.59 -1.27
CA GLU A 68 3.83 1.39 -0.93
C GLU A 68 4.93 1.72 0.08
N GLU A 69 5.70 2.79 -0.16
CA GLU A 69 6.73 3.22 0.77
C GLU A 69 6.17 3.54 2.15
N LEU A 70 5.05 4.25 2.25
CA LEU A 70 4.40 4.55 3.52
C LEU A 70 4.03 3.28 4.29
N VAL A 71 3.37 2.32 3.63
CA VAL A 71 2.89 1.11 4.29
C VAL A 71 4.05 0.21 4.73
N PHE A 72 5.00 -0.08 3.84
CA PHE A 72 6.12 -0.97 4.17
C PHE A 72 7.09 -0.35 5.16
N ALA A 73 7.36 0.98 5.06
CA ALA A 73 8.17 1.69 6.05
C ALA A 73 7.52 1.65 7.43
N TRP A 74 6.22 1.93 7.52
CA TRP A 74 5.48 1.87 8.78
C TRP A 74 5.53 0.46 9.39
N CYS A 75 5.27 -0.59 8.61
CA CYS A 75 5.37 -1.97 9.11
C CYS A 75 6.76 -2.28 9.66
N ARG A 76 7.81 -1.86 8.96
CA ARG A 76 9.20 -2.03 9.42
C ARG A 76 9.48 -1.29 10.73
N GLU A 77 9.07 -0.03 10.83
CA GLU A 77 9.25 0.80 12.03
C GLU A 77 8.53 0.21 13.24
N GLN A 78 7.33 -0.32 13.03
CA GLN A 78 6.56 -1.02 14.06
C GLN A 78 7.05 -2.45 14.33
N ARG A 79 8.05 -2.95 13.59
CA ARG A 79 8.52 -4.34 13.61
C ARG A 79 7.38 -5.34 13.39
N LEU A 80 6.45 -4.97 12.52
CA LEU A 80 5.24 -5.71 12.25
C LEU A 80 5.41 -6.55 10.98
N PRO A 81 5.26 -7.88 11.05
CA PRO A 81 5.21 -8.69 9.85
C PRO A 81 4.09 -8.22 8.92
N VAL A 82 4.36 -8.23 7.61
CA VAL A 82 3.38 -7.84 6.61
C VAL A 82 3.21 -8.94 5.58
N ALA A 83 1.97 -9.32 5.34
CA ALA A 83 1.56 -10.11 4.19
C ALA A 83 0.72 -9.22 3.28
N PHE A 84 0.99 -9.24 1.98
CA PHE A 84 0.26 -8.42 1.03
C PHE A 84 -0.25 -9.22 -0.15
N VAL A 85 -1.31 -8.75 -0.76
CA VAL A 85 -1.87 -9.28 -2.00
C VAL A 85 -1.86 -8.21 -3.08
N MET A 86 -1.48 -8.60 -4.29
CA MET A 86 -1.68 -7.78 -5.48
C MET A 86 -3.13 -7.92 -5.90
N ALA A 87 -3.84 -6.81 -6.04
CA ALA A 87 -5.26 -6.82 -6.32
C ALA A 87 -5.68 -5.66 -7.23
N GLY A 88 -6.83 -5.77 -7.83
CA GLY A 88 -7.45 -4.74 -8.64
C GLY A 88 -6.66 -4.32 -9.87
N GLY A 89 -7.02 -3.15 -10.43
CA GLY A 89 -6.41 -2.64 -11.64
C GLY A 89 -6.94 -3.34 -12.89
N TYR A 90 -8.24 -3.27 -13.09
CA TYR A 90 -8.96 -3.97 -14.17
C TYR A 90 -8.52 -3.50 -15.55
N LEU A 91 -8.56 -4.43 -16.53
CA LEU A 91 -8.13 -4.13 -17.89
C LEU A 91 -9.15 -3.25 -18.63
N ARG A 92 -8.66 -2.22 -19.28
CA ARG A 92 -9.40 -1.36 -20.21
C ARG A 92 -8.46 -0.77 -21.25
N PRO A 93 -8.12 -1.55 -22.29
CA PRO A 93 -7.25 -1.04 -23.35
C PRO A 93 -7.86 0.22 -24.04
N PRO A 94 -7.03 1.16 -24.51
CA PRO A 94 -5.56 1.11 -24.47
C PRO A 94 -4.93 1.65 -23.17
N ARG A 95 -5.69 2.26 -22.24
CA ARG A 95 -5.13 2.92 -21.05
C ARG A 95 -4.59 1.92 -20.02
N MET A 96 -5.36 0.87 -19.74
CA MET A 96 -4.98 -0.19 -18.82
C MET A 96 -4.98 -1.53 -19.58
N ASP A 97 -3.89 -1.83 -20.26
CA ASP A 97 -3.62 -3.13 -20.84
C ASP A 97 -2.86 -4.03 -19.85
N GLU A 98 -2.61 -5.28 -20.22
CA GLU A 98 -1.91 -6.25 -19.38
C GLU A 98 -0.51 -5.77 -18.99
N ARG A 99 0.21 -5.15 -19.93
CA ARG A 99 1.56 -4.63 -19.69
C ARG A 99 1.53 -3.54 -18.64
N ARG A 100 0.61 -2.59 -18.79
CA ARG A 100 0.42 -1.47 -17.86
C ARG A 100 0.09 -1.98 -16.46
N LEU A 101 -0.82 -2.93 -16.35
CA LEU A 101 -1.19 -3.52 -15.08
C LEU A 101 -0.01 -4.23 -14.41
N VAL A 102 0.78 -4.98 -15.16
CA VAL A 102 2.00 -5.61 -14.64
C VAL A 102 3.00 -4.56 -14.15
N GLU A 103 3.19 -3.46 -14.87
CA GLU A 103 4.07 -2.36 -14.47
C GLU A 103 3.63 -1.77 -13.13
N LEU A 104 2.34 -1.54 -12.91
CA LEU A 104 1.82 -1.07 -11.62
C LEU A 104 2.07 -2.05 -10.48
N HIS A 105 1.75 -3.33 -10.67
CA HIS A 105 2.00 -4.35 -9.64
C HIS A 105 3.49 -4.52 -9.29
N ARG A 106 4.38 -4.28 -10.26
CA ARG A 106 5.83 -4.29 -10.01
C ARG A 106 6.28 -3.22 -9.01
N LEU A 107 5.55 -2.11 -8.88
CA LEU A 107 5.86 -1.08 -7.88
C LEU A 107 5.81 -1.68 -6.46
N THR A 108 4.72 -2.39 -6.14
CA THR A 108 4.57 -3.05 -4.83
C THR A 108 5.67 -4.06 -4.57
N LEU A 109 5.95 -4.93 -5.56
CA LEU A 109 6.98 -5.96 -5.42
C LEU A 109 8.38 -5.35 -5.24
N ALA A 110 8.71 -4.28 -5.96
CA ALA A 110 9.99 -3.61 -5.86
C ALA A 110 10.19 -2.96 -4.48
N VAL A 111 9.15 -2.31 -3.95
CA VAL A 111 9.20 -1.71 -2.61
C VAL A 111 9.31 -2.81 -1.55
N ALA A 112 8.48 -3.83 -1.61
CA ALA A 112 8.53 -4.95 -0.67
C ALA A 112 9.91 -5.61 -0.62
N ALA A 113 10.52 -5.87 -1.80
CA ALA A 113 11.86 -6.46 -1.89
C ALA A 113 12.94 -5.57 -1.27
N ARG A 114 12.90 -4.24 -1.48
CA ARG A 114 13.85 -3.31 -0.83
C ARG A 114 13.73 -3.32 0.68
N HIS A 115 12.51 -3.29 1.22
CA HIS A 115 12.29 -3.32 2.66
C HIS A 115 12.71 -4.66 3.28
N ALA A 116 12.49 -5.79 2.60
CA ALA A 116 12.95 -7.10 3.04
C ALA A 116 14.49 -7.19 3.08
N ALA A 117 15.18 -6.69 2.05
CA ALA A 117 16.64 -6.67 2.00
C ALA A 117 17.26 -5.85 3.15
N GLN A 118 16.63 -4.73 3.52
CA GLN A 118 17.08 -3.91 4.66
C GLN A 118 16.94 -4.64 6.00
N LEU A 119 15.92 -5.47 6.19
CA LEU A 119 15.75 -6.28 7.40
C LEU A 119 16.83 -7.33 7.52
N VAL A 120 17.22 -7.98 6.42
CA VAL A 120 18.30 -8.98 6.40
C VAL A 120 19.64 -8.33 6.76
N SER A 121 19.95 -7.16 6.21
CA SER A 121 21.19 -6.45 6.51
C SER A 121 21.31 -6.02 7.97
N LEU A 122 20.21 -5.61 8.61
CA LEU A 122 20.17 -5.25 10.03
C LEU A 122 20.26 -6.49 10.95
N GLY A 123 19.75 -7.64 10.50
CA GLY A 123 19.83 -8.91 11.23
C GLY A 123 21.22 -9.54 11.20
N SER A 124 21.97 -9.34 10.12
CA SER A 124 23.34 -9.89 9.96
C SER A 124 24.39 -9.20 10.84
N GLY A 125 24.09 -8.06 11.44
CA GLY A 125 24.97 -7.33 12.37
C GLY A 125 24.90 -7.80 13.82
N ARG A 126 24.11 -8.83 14.15
CA ARG A 126 23.99 -9.40 15.51
C ARG A 126 24.26 -10.88 15.54
N ILE A 127 25.43 -11.28 15.06
CA ILE A 127 26.09 -12.51 15.55
C ILE A 127 27.29 -12.00 16.34
N LEU A 128 27.08 -11.67 17.58
CA LEU A 128 28.16 -11.62 18.58
C LEU A 128 28.16 -12.96 19.31
N CYS A 129 29.26 -13.66 19.18
CA CYS A 129 29.65 -14.82 19.93
C CYS A 129 29.53 -14.59 21.45
#